data_a7ea0c996b57c208f2fdae76a63beba7
#
_entry.id   a7ea0c996b57c208f2fdae76a63beba7
#
_cell.length_a   1.000
_cell.length_b   1.000
_cell.length_c   1.000
_cell.angle_alpha   90.00
_cell.angle_beta   90.00
_cell.angle_gamma   90.00
#
_symmetry.space_group_name_H-M   'P 1'
#
loop_
_entity.id
_entity.type
_entity.pdbx_description
1 polymer ?
#
loop_
_entity_poly.entity_id
_entity_poly.type
_entity_poly.pdbx_seq_one_letter_code
_entity_poly.pdbx_strand_id
1 'polypeptide(L)'
;MTGRRVVVTGIGTINPIGNNIEEFFSNLEKGVSGAAPITHFNAEKFKTQFACEVKNYDPAQYFDRKEVRKYDLFTQYALIAATQAVEDSALDLEKVDKEQVGVIWSSGIGGIKSFFDECLGWAAGDGTPRFSPFFIPRMISDIAAGFISMKYGFMGPNYCVVSACASSNHGIAAAMEAIRYGKADVMVAGGSEAAVNEPSVGGFNSMQALSTRNDDPQHASRPFDKDRDGFVIGEGAGALVLEEYEHAKARGAKIYCEIVGAGASADAHHFTAPHPEGEGAMKSMRDAIKDAGIRPEDIDYINVHGTSTPLGDIAELKAVTKVLGEHAYKVNISSTKSMTGHLLGATGAVEALACIFAMTHGVVPPTINCENLDPEIDSRLNLTLGTAQKRDVKCCLSNTFGFGGHNSTLIFRKL
;
A
#
# COMPACT_ATOMS: atom_id res chain seq x y z
N MET A 1 -23.74 -8.10 -17.43
CA MET A 1 -22.59 -8.78 -18.07
C MET A 1 -21.79 -9.41 -16.95
N THR A 2 -21.69 -10.73 -16.91
CA THR A 2 -20.75 -11.42 -16.01
C THR A 2 -19.36 -11.05 -16.53
N GLY A 3 -18.69 -10.11 -15.85
CA GLY A 3 -17.34 -9.69 -16.19
C GLY A 3 -16.36 -10.87 -16.08
N ARG A 4 -15.22 -10.78 -16.79
CA ARG A 4 -14.10 -11.73 -16.66
C ARG A 4 -13.64 -11.75 -15.20
N ARG A 5 -13.34 -12.92 -14.67
CA ARG A 5 -12.81 -13.09 -13.31
C ARG A 5 -11.33 -12.69 -13.27
N VAL A 6 -10.91 -12.11 -12.17
CA VAL A 6 -9.53 -11.61 -12.02
C VAL A 6 -8.88 -12.26 -10.81
N VAL A 7 -7.73 -12.88 -11.03
CA VAL A 7 -6.97 -13.60 -10.00
C VAL A 7 -5.58 -12.99 -9.82
N VAL A 8 -5.00 -13.22 -8.65
CA VAL A 8 -3.61 -12.86 -8.34
C VAL A 8 -2.73 -14.07 -8.58
N THR A 9 -1.80 -13.96 -9.52
CA THR A 9 -0.87 -15.04 -9.89
C THR A 9 0.57 -14.79 -9.47
N GLY A 10 0.93 -13.55 -9.16
CA GLY A 10 2.26 -13.20 -8.68
C GLY A 10 2.24 -12.07 -7.67
N ILE A 11 3.18 -12.09 -6.74
CA ILE A 11 3.32 -11.10 -5.67
C ILE A 11 4.79 -10.74 -5.43
N GLY A 12 5.02 -9.48 -5.04
CA GLY A 12 6.37 -9.00 -4.74
C GLY A 12 6.35 -7.79 -3.81
N THR A 13 7.42 -7.58 -3.05
CA THR A 13 7.52 -6.46 -2.12
C THR A 13 8.96 -6.12 -1.76
N ILE A 14 9.16 -4.87 -1.40
CA ILE A 14 10.28 -4.38 -0.60
C ILE A 14 9.71 -3.34 0.36
N ASN A 15 9.84 -3.57 1.65
CA ASN A 15 9.21 -2.73 2.68
C ASN A 15 10.00 -2.76 4.00
N PRO A 16 9.64 -1.96 5.01
CA PRO A 16 10.42 -1.83 6.25
C PRO A 16 10.63 -3.11 7.06
N ILE A 17 9.82 -4.14 6.84
CA ILE A 17 9.89 -5.42 7.55
C ILE A 17 10.19 -6.61 6.63
N GLY A 18 10.59 -6.37 5.37
CA GLY A 18 11.02 -7.44 4.47
C GLY A 18 11.33 -6.94 3.07
N ASN A 19 12.45 -7.43 2.51
CA ASN A 19 12.90 -7.12 1.16
C ASN A 19 12.40 -8.12 0.09
N ASN A 20 11.63 -9.11 0.53
CA ASN A 20 10.94 -10.11 -0.29
C ASN A 20 9.70 -10.63 0.46
N ILE A 21 8.88 -11.42 -0.22
CA ILE A 21 7.62 -11.94 0.31
C ILE A 21 7.83 -12.86 1.52
N GLU A 22 8.83 -13.71 1.52
CA GLU A 22 9.08 -14.68 2.59
C GLU A 22 9.46 -13.97 3.89
N GLU A 23 10.37 -13.00 3.79
CA GLU A 23 10.80 -12.17 4.92
C GLU A 23 9.64 -11.30 5.44
N PHE A 24 8.90 -10.65 4.54
CA PHE A 24 7.73 -9.86 4.88
C PHE A 24 6.68 -10.68 5.63
N PHE A 25 6.28 -11.84 5.09
CA PHE A 25 5.26 -12.70 5.70
C PHE A 25 5.70 -13.25 7.06
N SER A 26 6.98 -13.66 7.20
CA SER A 26 7.53 -14.10 8.47
C SER A 26 7.51 -13.01 9.54
N ASN A 27 7.89 -11.78 9.18
CA ASN A 27 7.93 -10.65 10.11
C ASN A 27 6.53 -10.09 10.41
N LEU A 28 5.61 -10.18 9.45
CA LEU A 28 4.20 -9.81 9.61
C LEU A 28 3.52 -10.71 10.67
N GLU A 29 3.73 -12.03 10.61
CA GLU A 29 3.20 -12.98 11.60
C GLU A 29 3.77 -12.73 13.01
N LYS A 30 5.06 -12.41 13.09
CA LYS A 30 5.76 -12.16 14.36
C LYS A 30 5.44 -10.81 14.99
N GLY A 31 4.79 -9.91 14.27
CA GLY A 31 4.54 -8.55 14.78
C GLY A 31 5.80 -7.69 14.87
N VAL A 32 6.69 -7.75 13.88
CA VAL A 32 7.96 -7.00 13.91
C VAL A 32 7.71 -5.54 13.54
N SER A 33 8.16 -4.60 14.39
CA SER A 33 8.14 -3.17 14.07
C SER A 33 9.27 -2.79 13.13
N GLY A 34 8.95 -2.10 12.03
CA GLY A 34 9.93 -1.53 11.10
C GLY A 34 10.49 -0.17 11.51
N ALA A 35 9.93 0.45 12.55
CA ALA A 35 10.30 1.79 12.96
C ALA A 35 11.69 1.84 13.61
N ALA A 36 12.49 2.82 13.20
CA ALA A 36 13.85 3.06 13.70
C ALA A 36 14.22 4.54 13.48
N PRO A 37 15.27 5.05 14.12
CA PRO A 37 15.79 6.38 13.81
C PRO A 37 16.06 6.56 12.31
N ILE A 38 15.73 7.74 11.77
CA ILE A 38 15.96 8.08 10.35
C ILE A 38 17.46 8.04 10.05
N THR A 39 17.81 7.38 8.93
CA THR A 39 19.19 7.28 8.45
C THR A 39 19.40 8.01 7.10
N HIS A 40 18.36 8.30 6.36
CA HIS A 40 18.43 8.94 5.03
C HIS A 40 18.90 10.39 5.06
N PHE A 41 18.70 11.09 6.19
CA PHE A 41 19.13 12.46 6.39
C PHE A 41 19.33 12.77 7.89
N ASN A 42 19.95 13.91 8.21
CA ASN A 42 20.07 14.34 9.62
C ASN A 42 18.74 14.90 10.14
N ALA A 43 18.03 14.12 10.93
CA ALA A 43 16.73 14.45 11.50
C ALA A 43 16.78 15.18 12.86
N GLU A 44 17.95 15.51 13.39
CA GLU A 44 18.13 16.08 14.76
C GLU A 44 17.27 17.34 15.02
N LYS A 45 17.04 18.16 13.98
CA LYS A 45 16.23 19.38 14.08
C LYS A 45 14.74 19.18 13.77
N PHE A 46 14.33 17.96 13.41
CA PHE A 46 12.94 17.64 13.08
C PHE A 46 12.17 17.23 14.34
N LYS A 47 10.86 17.50 14.36
CA LYS A 47 9.98 17.06 15.46
C LYS A 47 9.90 15.54 15.52
N THR A 48 9.85 14.89 14.36
CA THR A 48 9.90 13.42 14.21
C THR A 48 11.28 13.02 13.69
N GLN A 49 11.96 12.13 14.40
CA GLN A 49 13.34 11.72 14.11
C GLN A 49 13.44 10.23 13.74
N PHE A 50 12.33 9.58 13.51
CA PHE A 50 12.23 8.16 13.18
C PHE A 50 11.25 7.93 12.03
N ALA A 51 11.40 6.78 11.37
CA ALA A 51 10.58 6.34 10.26
C ALA A 51 10.64 4.81 10.10
N CYS A 52 9.82 4.27 9.25
CA CYS A 52 9.92 2.90 8.76
C CYS A 52 10.63 2.90 7.41
N GLU A 53 11.97 2.96 7.43
CA GLU A 53 12.83 2.86 6.24
C GLU A 53 12.98 1.39 5.80
N VAL A 54 13.19 1.17 4.50
CA VAL A 54 13.62 -0.14 3.98
C VAL A 54 14.99 -0.49 4.53
N LYS A 55 15.13 -1.67 5.13
CA LYS A 55 16.36 -2.12 5.79
C LYS A 55 17.30 -2.81 4.81
N ASN A 56 18.63 -2.63 5.04
CA ASN A 56 19.68 -3.34 4.31
C ASN A 56 19.58 -3.20 2.78
N TYR A 57 19.07 -2.07 2.31
CA TYR A 57 18.95 -1.79 0.89
C TYR A 57 20.30 -1.36 0.32
N ASP A 58 20.78 -2.10 -0.70
CA ASP A 58 21.93 -1.72 -1.51
C ASP A 58 21.51 -1.77 -2.98
N PRO A 59 21.41 -0.61 -3.66
CA PRO A 59 21.00 -0.57 -5.06
C PRO A 59 21.93 -1.35 -6.00
N ALA A 60 23.20 -1.56 -5.64
CA ALA A 60 24.16 -2.32 -6.46
C ALA A 60 23.82 -3.81 -6.58
N GLN A 61 22.95 -4.34 -5.71
CA GLN A 61 22.45 -5.72 -5.81
C GLN A 61 21.40 -5.88 -6.91
N TYR A 62 20.76 -4.79 -7.35
CA TYR A 62 19.61 -4.80 -8.27
C TYR A 62 19.86 -4.05 -9.57
N PHE A 63 20.73 -3.04 -9.56
CA PHE A 63 20.88 -2.09 -10.66
C PHE A 63 22.35 -1.79 -10.94
N ASP A 64 22.68 -1.52 -12.21
CA ASP A 64 23.96 -0.96 -12.55
C ASP A 64 24.05 0.55 -12.20
N ARG A 65 25.27 1.11 -12.25
CA ARG A 65 25.51 2.52 -11.90
C ARG A 65 24.78 3.51 -12.80
N LYS A 66 24.48 3.14 -14.06
CA LYS A 66 23.77 4.01 -15.01
C LYS A 66 22.28 4.01 -14.69
N GLU A 67 21.74 2.87 -14.31
CA GLU A 67 20.36 2.71 -13.89
C GLU A 67 20.07 3.47 -12.59
N VAL A 68 20.93 3.31 -11.56
CA VAL A 68 20.79 4.05 -10.29
C VAL A 68 20.72 5.57 -10.51
N ARG A 69 21.46 6.11 -11.50
CA ARG A 69 21.40 7.55 -11.83
C ARG A 69 20.09 7.99 -12.50
N LYS A 70 19.40 7.05 -13.17
CA LYS A 70 18.14 7.33 -13.89
C LYS A 70 16.92 7.23 -12.99
N TYR A 71 16.99 6.43 -11.93
CA TYR A 71 15.84 6.10 -11.10
C TYR A 71 15.89 6.88 -9.77
N ASP A 72 14.77 7.52 -9.42
CA ASP A 72 14.54 7.92 -8.03
C ASP A 72 14.30 6.66 -7.18
N LEU A 73 14.44 6.78 -5.87
CA LEU A 73 14.34 5.64 -4.96
C LEU A 73 12.96 4.95 -5.05
N PHE A 74 11.85 5.71 -5.20
CA PHE A 74 10.53 5.10 -5.36
C PHE A 74 10.43 4.23 -6.63
N THR A 75 11.11 4.62 -7.70
CA THR A 75 11.20 3.85 -8.95
C THR A 75 12.05 2.58 -8.76
N GLN A 76 13.14 2.68 -7.98
CA GLN A 76 13.98 1.51 -7.65
C GLN A 76 13.15 0.47 -6.88
N TYR A 77 12.42 0.88 -5.86
CA TYR A 77 11.52 -0.01 -5.12
C TYR A 77 10.43 -0.61 -6.01
N ALA A 78 9.86 0.20 -6.92
CA ALA A 78 8.88 -0.28 -7.90
C ALA A 78 9.42 -1.41 -8.76
N LEU A 79 10.60 -1.22 -9.34
CA LEU A 79 11.24 -2.20 -10.21
C LEU A 79 11.59 -3.50 -9.47
N ILE A 80 12.01 -3.42 -8.20
CA ILE A 80 12.30 -4.59 -7.38
C ILE A 80 11.02 -5.39 -7.11
N ALA A 81 9.99 -4.74 -6.57
CA ALA A 81 8.73 -5.41 -6.25
C ALA A 81 8.03 -5.97 -7.49
N ALA A 82 8.00 -5.21 -8.59
CA ALA A 82 7.42 -5.67 -9.85
C ALA A 82 8.20 -6.86 -10.43
N THR A 83 9.55 -6.87 -10.31
CA THR A 83 10.36 -8.00 -10.76
C THR A 83 10.04 -9.26 -9.97
N GLN A 84 9.99 -9.19 -8.65
CA GLN A 84 9.60 -10.32 -7.81
C GLN A 84 8.20 -10.83 -8.18
N ALA A 85 7.22 -9.94 -8.40
CA ALA A 85 5.86 -10.34 -8.75
C ALA A 85 5.77 -11.03 -10.12
N VAL A 86 6.49 -10.52 -11.14
CA VAL A 86 6.53 -11.12 -12.48
C VAL A 86 7.22 -12.49 -12.43
N GLU A 87 8.31 -12.62 -11.70
CA GLU A 87 9.02 -13.91 -11.52
C GLU A 87 8.14 -14.91 -10.77
N ASP A 88 7.51 -14.53 -9.66
CA ASP A 88 6.61 -15.38 -8.88
C ASP A 88 5.38 -15.82 -9.68
N SER A 89 4.90 -14.99 -10.61
CA SER A 89 3.77 -15.35 -11.49
C SER A 89 4.10 -16.47 -12.47
N ALA A 90 5.39 -16.76 -12.69
CA ALA A 90 5.88 -17.68 -13.70
C ALA A 90 5.28 -17.43 -15.10
N LEU A 91 5.03 -16.15 -15.43
CA LEU A 91 4.54 -15.75 -16.75
C LEU A 91 5.63 -16.02 -17.80
N ASP A 92 5.31 -16.80 -18.85
CA ASP A 92 6.24 -17.08 -19.94
C ASP A 92 6.38 -15.83 -20.84
N LEU A 93 7.42 -15.05 -20.59
CA LEU A 93 7.66 -13.77 -21.27
C LEU A 93 7.96 -13.89 -22.77
N GLU A 94 8.29 -15.10 -23.25
CA GLU A 94 8.51 -15.36 -24.68
C GLU A 94 7.21 -15.73 -25.42
N LYS A 95 6.19 -16.21 -24.70
CA LYS A 95 4.92 -16.66 -25.27
C LYS A 95 3.74 -15.74 -25.02
N VAL A 96 3.79 -14.98 -23.93
CA VAL A 96 2.69 -14.07 -23.59
C VAL A 96 2.53 -12.99 -24.66
N ASP A 97 1.28 -12.69 -25.02
CA ASP A 97 0.98 -11.56 -25.88
C ASP A 97 1.21 -10.25 -25.09
N LYS A 98 2.34 -9.61 -25.35
CA LYS A 98 2.76 -8.39 -24.67
C LYS A 98 1.84 -7.20 -24.92
N GLU A 99 1.03 -7.20 -25.97
CA GLU A 99 -0.02 -6.19 -26.20
C GLU A 99 -1.19 -6.35 -25.22
N GLN A 100 -1.34 -7.56 -24.65
CA GLN A 100 -2.36 -7.86 -23.63
C GLN A 100 -1.83 -7.82 -22.19
N VAL A 101 -0.58 -7.39 -21.99
CA VAL A 101 0.01 -7.19 -20.66
C VAL A 101 0.19 -5.70 -20.40
N GLY A 102 -0.50 -5.18 -19.39
CA GLY A 102 -0.41 -3.77 -19.00
C GLY A 102 0.27 -3.56 -17.64
N VAL A 103 0.51 -2.28 -17.30
CA VAL A 103 1.10 -1.86 -16.03
C VAL A 103 0.32 -0.67 -15.49
N ILE A 104 -0.25 -0.80 -14.30
CA ILE A 104 -0.80 0.33 -13.53
C ILE A 104 -0.02 0.40 -12.23
N TRP A 105 0.80 1.45 -12.10
CA TRP A 105 1.67 1.61 -10.94
C TRP A 105 1.43 2.95 -10.26
N SER A 106 1.28 2.95 -8.94
CA SER A 106 0.86 4.11 -8.17
C SER A 106 1.98 4.66 -7.30
N SER A 107 1.96 5.96 -7.09
CA SER A 107 2.79 6.66 -6.10
C SER A 107 2.02 7.91 -5.67
N GLY A 108 2.07 8.24 -4.38
CA GLY A 108 1.37 9.42 -3.86
C GLY A 108 2.11 10.72 -4.18
N ILE A 109 3.44 10.70 -4.14
CA ILE A 109 4.27 11.90 -4.25
C ILE A 109 5.30 11.80 -5.38
N GLY A 110 5.69 10.58 -5.78
CA GLY A 110 6.73 10.37 -6.78
C GLY A 110 8.13 10.78 -6.28
N GLY A 111 8.97 11.29 -7.17
CA GLY A 111 10.37 11.61 -6.91
C GLY A 111 10.60 12.95 -6.22
N ILE A 112 9.93 13.20 -5.10
CA ILE A 112 10.04 14.46 -4.35
C ILE A 112 11.48 14.73 -3.87
N LYS A 113 12.26 13.70 -3.52
CA LYS A 113 13.68 13.86 -3.15
C LYS A 113 14.50 14.36 -4.32
N SER A 114 14.31 13.79 -5.51
CA SER A 114 14.96 14.28 -6.74
C SER A 114 14.59 15.72 -7.04
N PHE A 115 13.32 16.10 -6.89
CA PHE A 115 12.88 17.50 -7.04
C PHE A 115 13.59 18.44 -6.05
N PHE A 116 13.60 18.06 -4.78
CA PHE A 116 14.20 18.85 -3.71
C PHE A 116 15.70 19.08 -3.93
N ASP A 117 16.44 18.02 -4.26
CA ASP A 117 17.89 18.08 -4.48
C ASP A 117 18.26 18.96 -5.68
N GLU A 118 17.55 18.84 -6.78
CA GLU A 118 17.79 19.65 -7.99
C GLU A 118 17.48 21.13 -7.72
N CYS A 119 16.40 21.43 -6.99
CA CYS A 119 16.05 22.81 -6.61
C CYS A 119 17.10 23.40 -5.67
N LEU A 120 17.58 22.65 -4.67
CA LEU A 120 18.65 23.10 -3.77
C LEU A 120 19.96 23.31 -4.52
N GLY A 121 20.33 22.40 -5.41
CA GLY A 121 21.53 22.53 -6.25
C GLY A 121 21.50 23.78 -7.11
N TRP A 122 20.36 24.08 -7.73
CA TRP A 122 20.19 25.31 -8.50
C TRP A 122 20.24 26.57 -7.62
N ALA A 123 19.55 26.56 -6.47
CA ALA A 123 19.49 27.71 -5.56
C ALA A 123 20.85 28.04 -4.92
N ALA A 124 21.70 27.03 -4.71
CA ALA A 124 23.05 27.21 -4.19
C ALA A 124 24.09 27.63 -5.27
N GLY A 125 23.71 27.63 -6.56
CA GLY A 125 24.55 27.96 -7.69
C GLY A 125 24.55 29.46 -8.05
N ASP A 126 25.01 29.76 -9.25
CA ASP A 126 25.11 31.12 -9.84
C ASP A 126 23.83 31.54 -10.58
N GLY A 127 22.73 30.80 -10.44
CA GLY A 127 21.46 31.04 -11.17
C GLY A 127 21.44 30.42 -12.58
N THR A 128 22.54 29.83 -13.06
CA THR A 128 22.54 29.12 -14.34
C THR A 128 21.71 27.84 -14.21
N PRO A 129 20.72 27.58 -15.11
CA PRO A 129 19.83 26.41 -15.00
C PRO A 129 20.55 25.12 -15.43
N ARG A 130 21.36 24.60 -14.55
CA ARG A 130 22.10 23.32 -14.75
C ARG A 130 21.39 22.22 -13.99
N PHE A 131 20.31 21.66 -14.58
CA PHE A 131 19.59 20.53 -14.05
C PHE A 131 20.05 19.21 -14.67
N SER A 132 19.87 18.10 -13.93
CA SER A 132 20.11 16.76 -14.49
C SER A 132 19.19 16.50 -15.70
N PRO A 133 19.67 15.88 -16.78
CA PRO A 133 18.80 15.43 -17.89
C PRO A 133 17.75 14.41 -17.44
N PHE A 134 17.94 13.79 -16.29
CA PHE A 134 17.02 12.84 -15.67
C PHE A 134 16.06 13.49 -14.68
N PHE A 135 16.14 14.79 -14.40
CA PHE A 135 15.37 15.46 -13.38
C PHE A 135 13.86 15.22 -13.54
N ILE A 136 13.29 15.58 -14.68
CA ILE A 136 11.86 15.41 -14.91
C ILE A 136 11.44 13.93 -14.88
N PRO A 137 12.10 12.99 -15.61
CA PRO A 137 11.76 11.59 -15.51
C PRO A 137 11.87 11.00 -14.08
N ARG A 138 12.80 11.46 -13.28
CA ARG A 138 12.94 10.98 -11.89
C ARG A 138 11.85 11.51 -10.97
N MET A 139 11.28 12.67 -11.29
CA MET A 139 10.31 13.35 -10.43
C MET A 139 8.87 12.84 -10.64
N ILE A 140 8.46 12.59 -11.89
CA ILE A 140 7.06 12.28 -12.21
C ILE A 140 6.62 10.91 -11.71
N SER A 141 5.42 10.85 -11.11
CA SER A 141 4.92 9.64 -10.43
C SER A 141 4.63 8.46 -11.37
N ASP A 142 4.36 8.72 -12.65
CA ASP A 142 4.00 7.73 -13.66
C ASP A 142 5.20 6.97 -14.23
N ILE A 143 6.41 7.48 -14.03
CA ILE A 143 7.61 6.93 -14.66
C ILE A 143 7.89 5.48 -14.25
N ALA A 144 7.51 5.08 -13.03
CA ALA A 144 7.69 3.71 -12.56
C ALA A 144 6.89 2.72 -13.42
N ALA A 145 5.65 3.05 -13.80
CA ALA A 145 4.87 2.24 -14.74
C ALA A 145 5.57 2.12 -16.10
N GLY A 146 6.11 3.24 -16.59
CA GLY A 146 6.88 3.26 -17.84
C GLY A 146 8.13 2.37 -17.79
N PHE A 147 8.91 2.43 -16.72
CA PHE A 147 10.13 1.61 -16.60
C PHE A 147 9.82 0.12 -16.44
N ILE A 148 8.76 -0.26 -15.73
CA ILE A 148 8.31 -1.65 -15.66
C ILE A 148 7.91 -2.14 -17.06
N SER A 149 7.10 -1.35 -17.79
CA SER A 149 6.70 -1.67 -19.16
C SER A 149 7.92 -1.84 -20.09
N MET A 150 8.86 -0.91 -20.07
CA MET A 150 10.08 -0.98 -20.88
C MET A 150 10.95 -2.20 -20.56
N LYS A 151 11.06 -2.57 -19.28
CA LYS A 151 11.85 -3.72 -18.84
C LYS A 151 11.38 -5.03 -19.46
N TYR A 152 10.07 -5.21 -19.60
CA TYR A 152 9.47 -6.47 -20.08
C TYR A 152 8.90 -6.38 -21.51
N GLY A 153 8.84 -5.18 -22.08
CA GLY A 153 8.21 -4.94 -23.37
C GLY A 153 6.68 -5.05 -23.34
N PHE A 154 6.04 -4.77 -22.18
CA PHE A 154 4.60 -4.79 -22.03
C PHE A 154 3.97 -3.56 -22.71
N MET A 155 2.99 -3.78 -23.60
CA MET A 155 2.40 -2.74 -24.45
C MET A 155 0.90 -2.51 -24.21
N GLY A 156 0.31 -3.20 -23.23
CA GLY A 156 -1.07 -2.96 -22.81
C GLY A 156 -1.23 -1.60 -22.07
N PRO A 157 -2.37 -1.36 -21.40
CA PRO A 157 -2.62 -0.12 -20.67
C PRO A 157 -1.48 0.22 -19.70
N ASN A 158 -0.94 1.45 -19.76
CA ASN A 158 0.20 1.88 -18.96
C ASN A 158 -0.04 3.29 -18.43
N TYR A 159 -0.25 3.45 -17.13
CA TYR A 159 -0.43 4.74 -16.47
C TYR A 159 -0.29 4.67 -14.95
N CYS A 160 -0.25 5.83 -14.30
CA CYS A 160 -0.23 5.97 -12.84
C CYS A 160 -1.59 6.44 -12.32
N VAL A 161 -1.96 5.94 -11.14
CA VAL A 161 -3.09 6.46 -10.38
C VAL A 161 -2.56 7.18 -9.15
N VAL A 162 -3.01 8.42 -8.94
CA VAL A 162 -2.62 9.24 -7.79
C VAL A 162 -3.87 9.68 -7.03
N SER A 163 -3.98 9.25 -5.78
CA SER A 163 -5.05 9.61 -4.84
C SER A 163 -4.55 9.57 -3.39
N ALA A 164 -3.39 10.20 -3.17
CA ALA A 164 -2.68 10.22 -1.89
C ALA A 164 -2.50 8.79 -1.34
N CYS A 165 -2.88 8.54 -0.06
CA CYS A 165 -2.70 7.23 0.57
C CYS A 165 -3.54 6.12 -0.08
N ALA A 166 -4.60 6.44 -0.84
CA ALA A 166 -5.44 5.48 -1.53
C ALA A 166 -4.92 5.07 -2.94
N SER A 167 -3.78 5.63 -3.37
CA SER A 167 -3.28 5.50 -4.75
C SER A 167 -3.17 4.05 -5.22
N SER A 168 -2.47 3.19 -4.49
CA SER A 168 -2.26 1.81 -4.94
C SER A 168 -3.51 0.94 -4.88
N ASN A 169 -4.43 1.17 -3.93
CA ASN A 169 -5.73 0.50 -3.96
C ASN A 169 -6.55 0.89 -5.21
N HIS A 170 -6.62 2.18 -5.52
CA HIS A 170 -7.25 2.65 -6.75
C HIS A 170 -6.55 2.11 -8.00
N GLY A 171 -5.20 2.04 -7.98
CA GLY A 171 -4.42 1.46 -9.08
C GLY A 171 -4.72 -0.03 -9.29
N ILE A 172 -4.80 -0.82 -8.22
CA ILE A 172 -5.18 -2.24 -8.27
C ILE A 172 -6.63 -2.39 -8.76
N ALA A 173 -7.55 -1.55 -8.29
CA ALA A 173 -8.93 -1.53 -8.77
C ALA A 173 -9.01 -1.24 -10.28
N ALA A 174 -8.28 -0.23 -10.76
CA ALA A 174 -8.22 0.11 -12.17
C ALA A 174 -7.62 -1.02 -13.03
N ALA A 175 -6.61 -1.72 -12.51
CA ALA A 175 -6.02 -2.89 -13.17
C ALA A 175 -7.01 -4.07 -13.25
N MET A 176 -7.74 -4.34 -12.16
CA MET A 176 -8.83 -5.32 -12.15
C MET A 176 -9.90 -4.97 -13.19
N GLU A 177 -10.32 -3.72 -13.27
CA GLU A 177 -11.30 -3.25 -14.24
C GLU A 177 -10.78 -3.38 -15.68
N ALA A 178 -9.51 -3.09 -15.94
CA ALA A 178 -8.91 -3.27 -17.25
C ALA A 178 -9.05 -4.72 -17.75
N ILE A 179 -8.81 -5.70 -16.85
CA ILE A 179 -9.00 -7.13 -17.17
C ILE A 179 -10.48 -7.47 -17.32
N ARG A 180 -11.34 -7.02 -16.40
CA ARG A 180 -12.79 -7.29 -16.44
C ARG A 180 -13.45 -6.81 -17.73
N TYR A 181 -13.00 -5.68 -18.26
CA TYR A 181 -13.51 -5.10 -19.51
C TYR A 181 -12.75 -5.56 -20.76
N GLY A 182 -11.84 -6.52 -20.64
CA GLY A 182 -11.13 -7.11 -21.78
C GLY A 182 -10.12 -6.17 -22.46
N LYS A 183 -9.58 -5.19 -21.72
CA LYS A 183 -8.53 -4.28 -22.20
C LYS A 183 -7.13 -4.88 -22.05
N ALA A 184 -6.98 -5.91 -21.23
CA ALA A 184 -5.77 -6.68 -21.01
C ALA A 184 -6.14 -8.07 -20.47
N ASP A 185 -5.24 -9.04 -20.63
CA ASP A 185 -5.33 -10.36 -20.01
C ASP A 185 -4.53 -10.42 -18.71
N VAL A 186 -3.46 -9.63 -18.63
CA VAL A 186 -2.54 -9.56 -17.49
C VAL A 186 -2.24 -8.10 -17.16
N MET A 187 -2.22 -7.77 -15.86
CA MET A 187 -1.82 -6.45 -15.38
C MET A 187 -0.81 -6.58 -14.24
N VAL A 188 0.33 -5.90 -14.37
CA VAL A 188 1.21 -5.65 -13.24
C VAL A 188 0.67 -4.42 -12.51
N ALA A 189 0.23 -4.60 -11.28
CA ALA A 189 -0.39 -3.54 -10.50
C ALA A 189 0.28 -3.41 -9.13
N GLY A 190 0.42 -2.20 -8.64
CA GLY A 190 1.02 -1.97 -7.34
C GLY A 190 1.27 -0.50 -7.05
N GLY A 191 2.18 -0.27 -6.12
CA GLY A 191 2.60 1.08 -5.79
C GLY A 191 3.92 1.10 -5.03
N SER A 192 4.59 2.24 -5.13
CA SER A 192 5.86 2.49 -4.44
C SER A 192 5.91 3.93 -3.92
N GLU A 193 6.62 4.11 -2.83
CA GLU A 193 6.85 5.42 -2.22
C GLU A 193 8.24 5.48 -1.58
N ALA A 194 8.92 6.63 -1.69
CA ALA A 194 10.18 6.91 -1.03
C ALA A 194 10.13 8.30 -0.38
N ALA A 195 9.23 8.42 0.61
CA ALA A 195 8.89 9.71 1.22
C ALA A 195 9.63 9.98 2.54
N VAL A 196 10.61 9.16 2.94
CA VAL A 196 11.45 9.42 4.10
C VAL A 196 12.58 10.37 3.70
N ASN A 197 12.25 11.64 3.64
CA ASN A 197 13.16 12.73 3.24
C ASN A 197 12.77 14.04 3.92
N GLU A 198 13.65 15.04 3.85
CA GLU A 198 13.51 16.31 4.55
C GLU A 198 12.20 17.04 4.24
N PRO A 199 11.80 17.26 2.94
CA PRO A 199 10.56 17.99 2.65
C PRO A 199 9.32 17.24 3.08
N SER A 200 9.26 15.91 2.94
CA SER A 200 8.09 15.13 3.34
C SER A 200 7.92 15.07 4.85
N VAL A 201 8.99 14.70 5.59
CA VAL A 201 8.94 14.65 7.05
C VAL A 201 8.67 16.04 7.63
N GLY A 202 9.33 17.09 7.11
CA GLY A 202 9.09 18.47 7.52
C GLY A 202 7.68 18.96 7.23
N GLY A 203 7.13 18.62 6.07
CA GLY A 203 5.77 18.95 5.66
C GLY A 203 4.71 18.29 6.56
N PHE A 204 4.82 16.99 6.79
CA PHE A 204 3.92 16.27 7.70
C PHE A 204 4.08 16.69 9.18
N ASN A 205 5.28 17.04 9.63
CA ASN A 205 5.49 17.65 10.94
C ASN A 205 4.76 19.00 11.08
N SER A 206 4.78 19.83 10.03
CA SER A 206 4.07 21.10 10.04
C SER A 206 2.55 20.92 10.14
N MET A 207 2.02 19.84 9.61
CA MET A 207 0.62 19.44 9.71
C MET A 207 0.28 18.75 11.05
N GLN A 208 1.28 18.48 11.89
CA GLN A 208 1.11 17.68 13.13
C GLN A 208 0.52 16.29 12.87
N ALA A 209 0.87 15.69 11.74
CA ALA A 209 0.33 14.41 11.31
C ALA A 209 1.19 13.22 11.74
N LEU A 210 2.49 13.44 12.00
CA LEU A 210 3.44 12.40 12.42
C LEU A 210 3.51 12.28 13.94
N SER A 211 3.69 11.05 14.41
CA SER A 211 4.08 10.79 15.80
C SER A 211 5.42 11.46 16.13
N THR A 212 5.54 11.95 17.34
CA THR A 212 6.76 12.58 17.87
C THR A 212 7.40 11.78 18.99
N ARG A 213 7.09 10.50 19.13
CA ARG A 213 7.60 9.58 20.15
C ARG A 213 9.04 9.15 19.84
N ASN A 214 9.98 10.12 19.84
CA ASN A 214 11.39 9.91 19.49
C ASN A 214 12.16 9.05 20.49
N ASP A 215 11.70 8.97 21.72
CA ASP A 215 12.26 8.15 22.80
C ASP A 215 11.94 6.65 22.65
N ASP A 216 10.88 6.32 21.90
CA ASP A 216 10.46 4.94 21.69
C ASP A 216 9.85 4.72 20.29
N PRO A 217 10.66 4.77 19.23
CA PRO A 217 10.20 4.65 17.84
C PRO A 217 9.44 3.36 17.54
N GLN A 218 9.87 2.23 18.14
CA GLN A 218 9.27 0.92 17.85
C GLN A 218 7.81 0.81 18.30
N HIS A 219 7.40 1.59 19.32
CA HIS A 219 6.03 1.63 19.82
C HIS A 219 5.27 2.90 19.40
N ALA A 220 5.81 3.68 18.46
CA ALA A 220 5.20 4.94 18.02
C ALA A 220 3.96 4.71 17.13
N SER A 221 4.00 3.77 16.16
CA SER A 221 2.81 3.39 15.40
C SER A 221 1.96 2.45 16.26
N ARG A 222 0.87 3.01 16.82
CA ARG A 222 0.01 2.34 17.80
C ARG A 222 -1.48 2.52 17.51
N PRO A 223 -1.97 1.96 16.39
CA PRO A 223 -3.38 2.09 16.01
C PRO A 223 -4.29 1.64 17.14
N PHE A 224 -5.40 2.37 17.35
CA PHE A 224 -6.45 2.13 18.36
C PHE A 224 -6.05 2.43 19.81
N ASP A 225 -4.77 2.67 20.09
CA ASP A 225 -4.32 3.04 21.43
C ASP A 225 -4.75 4.47 21.78
N LYS A 226 -5.13 4.70 23.06
CA LYS A 226 -5.58 6.03 23.52
C LYS A 226 -4.48 7.09 23.47
N ASP A 227 -3.21 6.68 23.56
CA ASP A 227 -2.04 7.56 23.59
C ASP A 227 -1.36 7.70 22.22
N ARG A 228 -2.06 7.34 21.11
CA ARG A 228 -1.58 7.55 19.75
C ARG A 228 -1.53 9.03 19.41
N ASP A 229 -0.47 9.46 18.73
CA ASP A 229 -0.17 10.87 18.50
C ASP A 229 0.09 11.22 17.01
N GLY A 230 -0.17 10.28 16.08
CA GLY A 230 0.06 10.46 14.66
C GLY A 230 0.62 9.21 13.99
N PHE A 231 0.73 9.22 12.67
CA PHE A 231 1.29 8.08 11.95
C PHE A 231 2.82 8.08 11.94
N VAL A 232 3.41 6.92 11.71
CA VAL A 232 4.84 6.77 11.41
C VAL A 232 5.00 6.64 9.90
N ILE A 233 5.76 7.54 9.29
CA ILE A 233 6.01 7.50 7.84
C ILE A 233 6.85 6.27 7.48
N GLY A 234 6.50 5.63 6.37
CA GLY A 234 7.23 4.49 5.82
C GLY A 234 7.50 4.64 4.33
N GLU A 235 8.32 3.75 3.80
CA GLU A 235 8.70 3.70 2.39
C GLU A 235 8.72 2.26 1.88
N GLY A 236 8.76 2.06 0.56
CA GLY A 236 8.82 0.74 -0.04
C GLY A 236 7.85 0.55 -1.19
N ALA A 237 7.56 -0.68 -1.54
CA ALA A 237 6.68 -1.07 -2.62
C ALA A 237 5.97 -2.40 -2.38
N GLY A 238 4.78 -2.53 -2.96
CA GLY A 238 4.07 -3.79 -3.12
C GLY A 238 3.62 -3.96 -4.57
N ALA A 239 3.63 -5.19 -5.06
CA ALA A 239 3.28 -5.54 -6.42
C ALA A 239 2.41 -6.80 -6.48
N LEU A 240 1.45 -6.78 -7.39
CA LEU A 240 0.62 -7.93 -7.75
C LEU A 240 0.65 -8.11 -9.28
N VAL A 241 0.69 -9.35 -9.74
CA VAL A 241 0.31 -9.71 -11.10
C VAL A 241 -1.14 -10.17 -11.05
N LEU A 242 -2.01 -9.37 -11.66
CA LEU A 242 -3.42 -9.70 -11.85
C LEU A 242 -3.59 -10.35 -13.21
N GLU A 243 -4.41 -11.38 -13.28
CA GLU A 243 -4.58 -12.16 -14.49
C GLU A 243 -6.03 -12.58 -14.68
N GLU A 244 -6.47 -12.65 -15.91
CA GLU A 244 -7.76 -13.22 -16.24
C GLU A 244 -7.79 -14.71 -15.86
N TYR A 245 -8.83 -15.14 -15.21
CA TYR A 245 -8.91 -16.47 -14.60
C TYR A 245 -8.73 -17.64 -15.57
N GLU A 246 -9.40 -17.61 -16.74
CA GLU A 246 -9.27 -18.70 -17.72
C GLU A 246 -7.88 -18.67 -18.41
N HIS A 247 -7.28 -17.48 -18.59
CA HIS A 247 -5.90 -17.32 -19.03
C HIS A 247 -4.94 -17.95 -18.03
N ALA A 248 -5.05 -17.62 -16.74
CA ALA A 248 -4.23 -18.18 -15.68
C ALA A 248 -4.34 -19.71 -15.60
N LYS A 249 -5.57 -20.21 -15.65
CA LYS A 249 -5.88 -21.62 -15.60
C LYS A 249 -5.32 -22.39 -16.81
N ALA A 250 -5.43 -21.82 -18.02
CA ALA A 250 -4.96 -22.45 -19.25
C ALA A 250 -3.45 -22.68 -19.26
N ARG A 251 -2.67 -21.78 -18.61
CA ARG A 251 -1.21 -21.93 -18.46
C ARG A 251 -0.78 -22.67 -17.19
N GLY A 252 -1.72 -23.12 -16.36
CA GLY A 252 -1.43 -23.80 -15.09
C GLY A 252 -0.80 -22.92 -14.02
N ALA A 253 -1.15 -21.62 -14.01
CA ALA A 253 -0.60 -20.67 -13.05
C ALA A 253 -0.95 -21.04 -11.61
N LYS A 254 -0.02 -20.77 -10.69
CA LYS A 254 -0.34 -20.65 -9.28
C LYS A 254 -1.31 -19.48 -9.07
N ILE A 255 -2.37 -19.69 -8.34
CA ILE A 255 -3.35 -18.65 -8.02
C ILE A 255 -3.39 -18.48 -6.50
N TYR A 256 -3.13 -17.26 -6.03
CA TYR A 256 -3.20 -16.92 -4.61
C TYR A 256 -4.63 -16.70 -4.13
N CYS A 257 -5.37 -15.90 -4.88
CA CYS A 257 -6.76 -15.53 -4.60
C CYS A 257 -7.41 -14.88 -5.81
N GLU A 258 -8.70 -14.62 -5.71
CA GLU A 258 -9.46 -13.79 -6.64
C GLU A 258 -9.65 -12.40 -6.04
N ILE A 259 -9.47 -11.34 -6.82
CA ILE A 259 -9.94 -10.00 -6.48
C ILE A 259 -11.36 -9.85 -7.02
N VAL A 260 -12.32 -9.79 -6.10
CA VAL A 260 -13.74 -9.92 -6.45
C VAL A 260 -14.50 -8.62 -6.43
N GLY A 261 -13.99 -7.57 -5.78
CA GLY A 261 -14.69 -6.31 -5.72
C GLY A 261 -13.80 -5.14 -5.37
N ALA A 262 -14.22 -3.98 -5.85
CA ALA A 262 -13.62 -2.69 -5.53
C ALA A 262 -14.70 -1.65 -5.26
N GLY A 263 -14.42 -0.72 -4.36
CA GLY A 263 -15.26 0.43 -4.08
C GLY A 263 -14.43 1.70 -3.95
N ALA A 264 -14.97 2.79 -4.45
CA ALA A 264 -14.35 4.11 -4.37
C ALA A 264 -15.37 5.16 -3.97
N SER A 265 -14.94 6.14 -3.18
CA SER A 265 -15.79 7.26 -2.77
C SER A 265 -14.97 8.49 -2.39
N ALA A 266 -15.65 9.58 -2.12
CA ALA A 266 -15.06 10.77 -1.54
C ALA A 266 -15.79 11.14 -0.24
N ASP A 267 -15.03 11.65 0.75
CA ASP A 267 -15.62 12.20 1.99
C ASP A 267 -16.38 13.50 1.73
N ALA A 268 -15.94 14.30 0.77
CA ALA A 268 -16.47 15.64 0.47
C ALA A 268 -16.64 16.51 1.73
N HIS A 269 -15.70 16.40 2.67
CA HIS A 269 -15.78 17.01 4.00
C HIS A 269 -14.62 17.99 4.26
N HIS A 270 -13.38 17.49 4.28
CA HIS A 270 -12.19 18.28 4.57
C HIS A 270 -11.00 17.73 3.79
N PHE A 271 -9.98 18.56 3.49
CA PHE A 271 -8.84 18.13 2.65
C PHE A 271 -7.86 17.19 3.36
N THR A 272 -7.86 17.11 4.70
CA THR A 272 -6.99 16.19 5.47
C THR A 272 -7.71 15.39 6.56
N ALA A 273 -8.75 15.93 7.18
CA ALA A 273 -9.50 15.24 8.22
C ALA A 273 -10.56 14.30 7.62
N PRO A 274 -10.72 13.08 8.15
CA PRO A 274 -11.79 12.18 7.72
C PRO A 274 -13.17 12.73 8.14
N HIS A 275 -14.23 12.28 7.46
CA HIS A 275 -15.59 12.56 7.92
C HIS A 275 -15.80 11.92 9.29
N PRO A 276 -16.27 12.66 10.34
CA PRO A 276 -16.34 12.15 11.73
C PRO A 276 -17.15 10.86 11.89
N GLU A 277 -18.17 10.69 11.05
CA GLU A 277 -19.03 9.49 11.04
C GLU A 277 -18.57 8.44 10.02
N GLY A 278 -17.47 8.66 9.30
CA GLY A 278 -16.90 7.75 8.31
C GLY A 278 -17.79 7.50 7.09
N GLU A 279 -18.60 8.49 6.67
CA GLU A 279 -19.59 8.29 5.58
C GLU A 279 -18.96 7.89 4.26
N GLY A 280 -17.84 8.51 3.86
CA GLY A 280 -17.10 8.13 2.66
C GLY A 280 -16.54 6.71 2.77
N ALA A 281 -15.92 6.37 3.90
CA ALA A 281 -15.43 5.03 4.17
C ALA A 281 -16.55 3.97 4.11
N MET A 282 -17.72 4.26 4.72
CA MET A 282 -18.89 3.38 4.61
C MET A 282 -19.33 3.17 3.17
N LYS A 283 -19.37 4.25 2.38
CA LYS A 283 -19.76 4.16 0.98
C LYS A 283 -18.78 3.30 0.18
N SER A 284 -17.48 3.50 0.34
CA SER A 284 -16.44 2.71 -0.32
C SER A 284 -16.58 1.21 -0.01
N MET A 285 -16.74 0.85 1.28
CA MET A 285 -16.94 -0.54 1.71
C MET A 285 -18.23 -1.15 1.15
N ARG A 286 -19.37 -0.43 1.20
CA ARG A 286 -20.64 -0.91 0.65
C ARG A 286 -20.57 -1.13 -0.87
N ASP A 287 -19.92 -0.21 -1.58
CA ASP A 287 -19.76 -0.33 -3.03
C ASP A 287 -18.86 -1.53 -3.39
N ALA A 288 -17.77 -1.77 -2.63
CA ALA A 288 -16.93 -2.95 -2.83
C ALA A 288 -17.67 -4.26 -2.55
N ILE A 289 -18.46 -4.35 -1.48
CA ILE A 289 -19.30 -5.51 -1.14
C ILE A 289 -20.32 -5.77 -2.24
N LYS A 290 -20.95 -4.72 -2.75
CA LYS A 290 -21.91 -4.80 -3.86
C LYS A 290 -21.25 -5.25 -5.16
N ASP A 291 -20.07 -4.70 -5.51
CA ASP A 291 -19.32 -5.08 -6.70
C ASP A 291 -18.86 -6.55 -6.63
N ALA A 292 -18.43 -7.01 -5.45
CA ALA A 292 -18.07 -8.40 -5.19
C ALA A 292 -19.25 -9.38 -5.25
N GLY A 293 -20.49 -8.89 -5.15
CA GLY A 293 -21.69 -9.72 -5.09
C GLY A 293 -21.76 -10.61 -3.85
N ILE A 294 -21.17 -10.16 -2.74
CA ILE A 294 -21.14 -10.88 -1.46
C ILE A 294 -22.01 -10.17 -0.42
N ARG A 295 -22.20 -10.80 0.72
CA ARG A 295 -22.82 -10.20 1.90
C ARG A 295 -21.76 -9.75 2.90
N PRO A 296 -22.07 -8.80 3.78
CA PRO A 296 -21.15 -8.42 4.88
C PRO A 296 -20.69 -9.62 5.72
N GLU A 297 -21.57 -10.62 5.91
CA GLU A 297 -21.29 -11.83 6.70
C GLU A 297 -20.28 -12.78 6.07
N ASP A 298 -19.96 -12.59 4.81
CA ASP A 298 -18.97 -13.41 4.10
C ASP A 298 -17.52 -12.91 4.34
N ILE A 299 -17.33 -11.74 4.99
CA ILE A 299 -16.02 -11.17 5.30
C ILE A 299 -15.48 -11.76 6.59
N ASP A 300 -14.26 -12.29 6.54
CA ASP A 300 -13.54 -12.88 7.69
C ASP A 300 -12.51 -11.95 8.31
N TYR A 301 -11.87 -11.13 7.49
CA TYR A 301 -10.77 -10.25 7.90
C TYR A 301 -10.87 -8.88 7.23
N ILE A 302 -10.58 -7.83 8.00
CA ILE A 302 -10.44 -6.47 7.51
C ILE A 302 -9.06 -5.95 7.85
N ASN A 303 -8.27 -5.65 6.82
CA ASN A 303 -7.07 -4.83 6.95
C ASN A 303 -7.52 -3.37 6.84
N VAL A 304 -7.50 -2.67 7.96
CA VAL A 304 -7.98 -1.29 8.04
C VAL A 304 -6.90 -0.29 7.64
N HIS A 305 -7.33 0.91 7.28
CA HIS A 305 -6.42 2.01 7.08
C HIS A 305 -5.62 2.33 8.35
N GLY A 306 -6.30 2.46 9.51
CA GLY A 306 -5.72 2.42 10.85
C GLY A 306 -4.34 3.06 10.98
N THR A 307 -4.22 4.38 10.80
CA THR A 307 -2.95 5.09 10.71
C THR A 307 -2.32 5.47 12.05
N SER A 308 -2.94 5.12 13.18
CA SER A 308 -2.51 5.60 14.49
C SER A 308 -2.76 7.11 14.68
N THR A 309 -3.79 7.64 14.02
CA THR A 309 -4.21 9.02 14.20
C THR A 309 -5.44 9.10 15.09
N PRO A 310 -5.56 10.13 15.95
CA PRO A 310 -6.66 10.23 16.92
C PRO A 310 -8.06 10.13 16.28
N LEU A 311 -8.29 10.83 15.17
CA LEU A 311 -9.60 10.88 14.52
C LEU A 311 -9.82 9.75 13.50
N GLY A 312 -8.77 9.36 12.78
CA GLY A 312 -8.88 8.41 11.66
C GLY A 312 -9.33 7.03 12.12
N ASP A 313 -8.68 6.51 13.14
CA ASP A 313 -8.93 5.16 13.65
C ASP A 313 -10.37 5.01 14.18
N ILE A 314 -10.88 6.02 14.90
CA ILE A 314 -12.26 6.02 15.44
C ILE A 314 -13.29 6.09 14.29
N ALA A 315 -13.10 7.01 13.34
CA ALA A 315 -14.03 7.18 12.23
C ALA A 315 -14.14 5.91 11.37
N GLU A 316 -13.00 5.25 11.12
CA GLU A 316 -12.97 4.00 10.36
C GLU A 316 -13.69 2.87 11.08
N LEU A 317 -13.42 2.64 12.39
CA LEU A 317 -14.10 1.57 13.14
C LEU A 317 -15.60 1.82 13.29
N LYS A 318 -16.05 3.08 13.41
CA LYS A 318 -17.47 3.43 13.30
C LYS A 318 -18.06 3.03 11.96
N ALA A 319 -17.34 3.31 10.85
CA ALA A 319 -17.77 2.94 9.51
C ALA A 319 -17.85 1.42 9.33
N VAL A 320 -16.84 0.67 9.78
CA VAL A 320 -16.82 -0.81 9.77
C VAL A 320 -18.03 -1.37 10.53
N THR A 321 -18.26 -0.90 11.74
CA THR A 321 -19.39 -1.36 12.57
C THR A 321 -20.73 -1.08 11.91
N LYS A 322 -20.92 0.10 11.30
CA LYS A 322 -22.16 0.44 10.59
C LYS A 322 -22.37 -0.38 9.31
N VAL A 323 -21.31 -0.74 8.61
CA VAL A 323 -21.41 -1.54 7.36
C VAL A 323 -21.66 -3.01 7.65
N LEU A 324 -20.98 -3.58 8.65
CA LEU A 324 -21.08 -5.01 8.96
C LEU A 324 -22.17 -5.33 10.00
N GLY A 325 -22.70 -4.34 10.72
CA GLY A 325 -23.67 -4.56 11.80
C GLY A 325 -23.10 -5.51 12.88
N GLU A 326 -23.92 -6.45 13.34
CA GLU A 326 -23.50 -7.45 14.35
C GLU A 326 -22.37 -8.36 13.89
N HIS A 327 -22.11 -8.46 12.57
CA HIS A 327 -21.00 -9.23 12.05
C HIS A 327 -19.63 -8.61 12.34
N ALA A 328 -19.58 -7.28 12.58
CA ALA A 328 -18.34 -6.58 12.95
C ALA A 328 -17.64 -7.19 14.18
N TYR A 329 -18.41 -7.78 15.09
CA TYR A 329 -17.91 -8.44 16.31
C TYR A 329 -17.40 -9.88 16.06
N LYS A 330 -17.53 -10.40 14.84
CA LYS A 330 -17.15 -11.76 14.47
C LYS A 330 -15.96 -11.81 13.50
N VAL A 331 -15.57 -10.67 12.95
CA VAL A 331 -14.43 -10.55 12.03
C VAL A 331 -13.15 -10.21 12.79
N ASN A 332 -12.01 -10.60 12.24
CA ASN A 332 -10.75 -10.03 12.68
C ASN A 332 -10.53 -8.68 11.97
N ILE A 333 -10.03 -7.72 12.73
CA ILE A 333 -9.63 -6.40 12.23
C ILE A 333 -8.17 -6.21 12.62
N SER A 334 -7.32 -5.74 11.73
CA SER A 334 -5.97 -5.33 12.12
C SER A 334 -5.43 -4.19 11.26
N SER A 335 -4.53 -3.40 11.84
CA SER A 335 -3.72 -2.43 11.12
C SER A 335 -2.28 -2.89 11.06
N THR A 336 -1.83 -3.28 9.87
CA THR A 336 -0.44 -3.66 9.62
C THR A 336 0.51 -2.47 9.59
N LYS A 337 -0.03 -1.24 9.57
CA LYS A 337 0.77 -0.01 9.74
C LYS A 337 1.41 0.11 11.12
N SER A 338 0.95 -0.65 12.10
CA SER A 338 1.65 -0.78 13.39
C SER A 338 3.07 -1.35 13.23
N MET A 339 3.30 -2.13 12.15
CA MET A 339 4.58 -2.78 11.82
C MET A 339 5.32 -2.06 10.70
N THR A 340 4.65 -1.82 9.57
CA THR A 340 5.27 -1.24 8.36
C THR A 340 5.39 0.28 8.39
N GLY A 341 4.68 0.96 9.30
CA GLY A 341 4.42 2.38 9.15
C GLY A 341 3.44 2.64 7.99
N HIS A 342 3.27 3.89 7.65
CA HIS A 342 2.39 4.34 6.57
C HIS A 342 3.20 4.65 5.31
N LEU A 343 3.14 3.79 4.31
CA LEU A 343 3.88 3.92 3.04
C LEU A 343 3.16 4.83 2.02
N LEU A 344 2.28 5.71 2.47
CA LEU A 344 1.52 6.65 1.64
C LEU A 344 0.89 5.98 0.41
N GLY A 345 1.28 6.36 -0.80
CA GLY A 345 0.72 5.81 -2.03
C GLY A 345 0.99 4.32 -2.28
N ALA A 346 2.01 3.75 -1.64
CA ALA A 346 2.33 2.31 -1.71
C ALA A 346 1.53 1.44 -0.73
N THR A 347 0.92 2.05 0.28
CA THR A 347 0.30 1.35 1.42
C THR A 347 -0.67 0.26 0.99
N GLY A 348 -1.62 0.58 0.13
CA GLY A 348 -2.67 -0.38 -0.25
C GLY A 348 -2.13 -1.63 -0.95
N ALA A 349 -1.06 -1.51 -1.73
CA ALA A 349 -0.42 -2.67 -2.35
C ALA A 349 0.24 -3.59 -1.32
N VAL A 350 0.93 -3.03 -0.30
CA VAL A 350 1.53 -3.82 0.78
C VAL A 350 0.44 -4.45 1.66
N GLU A 351 -0.67 -3.76 1.89
CA GLU A 351 -1.81 -4.27 2.66
C GLU A 351 -2.61 -5.35 1.90
N ALA A 352 -2.67 -5.27 0.57
CA ALA A 352 -3.19 -6.36 -0.26
C ALA A 352 -2.37 -7.65 -0.06
N LEU A 353 -1.03 -7.54 0.05
CA LEU A 353 -0.17 -8.68 0.37
C LEU A 353 -0.44 -9.25 1.78
N ALA A 354 -0.77 -8.40 2.76
CA ALA A 354 -1.16 -8.85 4.10
C ALA A 354 -2.51 -9.61 4.08
N CYS A 355 -3.46 -9.21 3.23
CA CYS A 355 -4.70 -9.97 2.98
C CYS A 355 -4.41 -11.33 2.34
N ILE A 356 -3.52 -11.37 1.34
CA ILE A 356 -3.09 -12.62 0.70
C ILE A 356 -2.39 -13.54 1.71
N PHE A 357 -1.51 -12.99 2.56
CA PHE A 357 -0.91 -13.73 3.67
C PHE A 357 -1.97 -14.39 4.55
N ALA A 358 -2.96 -13.62 5.01
CA ALA A 358 -3.99 -14.13 5.89
C ALA A 358 -4.78 -15.31 5.26
N MET A 359 -5.10 -15.22 3.97
CA MET A 359 -5.81 -16.28 3.25
C MET A 359 -4.95 -17.52 2.99
N THR A 360 -3.66 -17.35 2.68
CA THR A 360 -2.78 -18.46 2.30
C THR A 360 -2.21 -19.19 3.51
N HIS A 361 -1.97 -18.51 4.62
CA HIS A 361 -1.38 -19.07 5.84
C HIS A 361 -2.41 -19.39 6.93
N GLY A 362 -3.66 -18.91 6.80
CA GLY A 362 -4.68 -19.10 7.84
C GLY A 362 -4.33 -18.36 9.14
N VAL A 363 -3.67 -17.22 9.02
CA VAL A 363 -3.20 -16.39 10.14
C VAL A 363 -3.48 -14.93 9.86
N VAL A 364 -4.23 -14.27 10.73
CA VAL A 364 -4.45 -12.81 10.65
C VAL A 364 -3.28 -12.10 11.34
N PRO A 365 -2.59 -11.15 10.65
CA PRO A 365 -1.49 -10.41 11.24
C PRO A 365 -1.98 -9.49 12.38
N PRO A 366 -1.14 -9.23 13.40
CA PRO A 366 -1.55 -8.45 14.55
C PRO A 366 -1.57 -6.94 14.28
N THR A 367 -2.33 -6.22 15.09
CA THR A 367 -2.07 -4.82 15.42
C THR A 367 -1.18 -4.81 16.66
N ILE A 368 0.07 -4.37 16.52
CA ILE A 368 0.99 -4.26 17.66
C ILE A 368 0.86 -2.88 18.32
N ASN A 369 1.43 -2.73 19.52
CA ASN A 369 1.59 -1.48 20.27
C ASN A 369 0.30 -0.86 20.85
N CYS A 370 -0.86 -1.46 20.72
CA CYS A 370 -2.05 -1.02 21.43
C CYS A 370 -2.03 -1.60 22.86
N GLU A 371 -1.54 -0.83 23.82
CA GLU A 371 -1.49 -1.23 25.23
C GLU A 371 -2.78 -0.85 25.99
N ASN A 372 -3.33 0.31 25.64
CA ASN A 372 -4.52 0.86 26.25
C ASN A 372 -5.51 1.24 25.15
N LEU A 373 -6.53 0.41 24.95
CA LEU A 373 -7.57 0.68 23.95
C LEU A 373 -8.23 2.04 24.22
N ASP A 374 -8.39 2.82 23.13
CA ASP A 374 -9.12 4.10 23.21
C ASP A 374 -10.55 3.87 23.69
N PRO A 375 -11.02 4.58 24.75
CA PRO A 375 -12.35 4.37 25.33
C PRO A 375 -13.52 4.68 24.37
N GLU A 376 -13.28 5.41 23.28
CA GLU A 376 -14.27 5.65 22.22
C GLU A 376 -14.43 4.46 21.26
N ILE A 377 -13.55 3.46 21.33
CA ILE A 377 -13.59 2.25 20.51
C ILE A 377 -14.34 1.15 21.26
N ASP A 378 -15.30 0.50 20.58
CA ASP A 378 -16.05 -0.62 21.15
C ASP A 378 -15.13 -1.82 21.41
N SER A 379 -14.93 -2.15 22.68
CA SER A 379 -14.04 -3.23 23.13
C SER A 379 -14.49 -4.64 22.72
N ARG A 380 -15.68 -4.80 22.14
CA ARG A 380 -16.17 -6.08 21.60
C ARG A 380 -15.55 -6.39 20.23
N LEU A 381 -14.96 -5.40 19.54
CA LEU A 381 -14.29 -5.61 18.26
C LEU A 381 -13.01 -6.43 18.44
N ASN A 382 -12.82 -7.45 17.60
CA ASN A 382 -11.57 -8.21 17.58
C ASN A 382 -10.52 -7.48 16.73
N LEU A 383 -9.77 -6.56 17.34
CA LEU A 383 -8.73 -5.76 16.69
C LEU A 383 -7.41 -6.50 16.49
N THR A 384 -7.37 -7.81 16.77
CA THR A 384 -6.21 -8.69 16.63
C THR A 384 -4.97 -8.11 17.35
N LEU A 385 -5.13 -7.67 18.59
CA LEU A 385 -4.10 -6.94 19.33
C LEU A 385 -2.94 -7.84 19.76
N GLY A 386 -1.73 -7.33 19.62
CA GLY A 386 -0.47 -7.85 20.15
C GLY A 386 0.09 -9.07 19.43
N THR A 387 -0.71 -10.06 19.12
CA THR A 387 -0.27 -11.33 18.50
C THR A 387 -1.16 -11.74 17.35
N ALA A 388 -0.56 -12.39 16.35
CA ALA A 388 -1.28 -12.96 15.22
C ALA A 388 -2.29 -14.02 15.67
N GLN A 389 -3.44 -14.08 14.99
CA GLN A 389 -4.51 -15.02 15.33
C GLN A 389 -4.77 -16.00 14.19
N LYS A 390 -4.83 -17.30 14.52
CA LYS A 390 -5.21 -18.34 13.55
C LYS A 390 -6.68 -18.19 13.18
N ARG A 391 -6.94 -18.17 11.87
CA ARG A 391 -8.29 -18.12 11.29
C ARG A 391 -8.27 -18.66 9.87
N ASP A 392 -9.23 -19.50 9.51
CA ASP A 392 -9.48 -19.87 8.10
C ASP A 392 -10.14 -18.68 7.41
N VAL A 393 -9.30 -17.84 6.80
CA VAL A 393 -9.73 -16.62 6.12
C VAL A 393 -10.09 -16.96 4.68
N LYS A 394 -11.34 -16.76 4.31
CA LYS A 394 -11.86 -16.98 2.95
C LYS A 394 -12.07 -15.69 2.19
N CYS A 395 -12.39 -14.61 2.90
CA CYS A 395 -12.68 -13.31 2.30
C CYS A 395 -12.05 -12.20 3.15
N CYS A 396 -11.25 -11.36 2.48
CA CYS A 396 -10.61 -10.19 3.09
C CYS A 396 -11.13 -8.90 2.46
N LEU A 397 -11.24 -7.87 3.29
CA LEU A 397 -11.49 -6.50 2.88
C LEU A 397 -10.26 -5.65 3.27
N SER A 398 -9.74 -4.84 2.34
CA SER A 398 -8.63 -3.91 2.57
C SER A 398 -9.06 -2.48 2.30
N ASN A 399 -8.89 -1.61 3.29
CA ASN A 399 -9.25 -0.19 3.23
C ASN A 399 -8.02 0.70 3.13
N THR A 400 -8.06 1.69 2.25
CA THR A 400 -7.13 2.83 2.27
C THR A 400 -7.89 4.13 2.10
N PHE A 401 -7.59 5.11 2.97
CA PHE A 401 -8.21 6.44 2.96
C PHE A 401 -7.13 7.51 2.85
N GLY A 402 -7.30 8.44 1.92
CA GLY A 402 -6.26 9.42 1.60
C GLY A 402 -6.70 10.86 1.80
N PHE A 403 -5.71 11.75 2.01
CA PHE A 403 -5.93 13.19 1.95
C PHE A 403 -6.62 13.57 0.65
N GLY A 404 -7.50 14.59 0.71
CA GLY A 404 -8.45 14.88 -0.36
C GLY A 404 -9.79 14.16 -0.16
N GLY A 405 -9.92 13.34 0.90
CA GLY A 405 -11.12 12.54 1.18
C GLY A 405 -11.27 11.34 0.24
N HIS A 406 -10.17 10.84 -0.31
CA HIS A 406 -10.17 9.67 -1.19
C HIS A 406 -10.32 8.39 -0.38
N ASN A 407 -11.36 7.59 -0.67
CA ASN A 407 -11.59 6.31 -0.03
C ASN A 407 -11.58 5.19 -1.05
N SER A 408 -10.83 4.12 -0.79
CA SER A 408 -10.76 2.93 -1.62
C SER A 408 -10.82 1.67 -0.77
N THR A 409 -11.62 0.71 -1.21
CA THR A 409 -11.79 -0.60 -0.60
C THR A 409 -11.62 -1.68 -1.65
N LEU A 410 -10.81 -2.69 -1.36
CA LEU A 410 -10.65 -3.90 -2.19
C LEU A 410 -11.15 -5.13 -1.44
N ILE A 411 -11.71 -6.10 -2.17
CA ILE A 411 -12.12 -7.39 -1.62
C ILE A 411 -11.44 -8.53 -2.36
N PHE A 412 -10.75 -9.35 -1.57
CA PHE A 412 -10.06 -10.56 -2.02
C PHE A 412 -10.79 -11.79 -1.47
N ARG A 413 -10.87 -12.86 -2.27
CA ARG A 413 -11.53 -14.11 -1.90
C ARG A 413 -10.68 -15.31 -2.30
N LYS A 414 -10.59 -16.29 -1.39
CA LYS A 414 -10.00 -17.59 -1.65
C LYS A 414 -10.81 -18.34 -2.70
N LEU A 415 -10.15 -19.05 -3.63
CA LEU A 415 -10.79 -19.87 -4.65
C LEU A 415 -11.26 -21.20 -4.10
#